data_e785181ff47b433602de2a29824bc765
#
_entry.id   e785181ff47b433602de2a29824bc765
#
_cell.length_a   1.000
_cell.length_b   1.000
_cell.length_c   1.000
_cell.angle_alpha   90.00
_cell.angle_beta   90.00
_cell.angle_gamma   90.00
#
_symmetry.space_group_name_H-M   'P 1'
#
loop_
_entity.id
_entity.type
_entity.pdbx_description
1 polymer ?
#
loop_
_entity_poly.entity_id
_entity_poly.type
_entity_poly.pdbx_seq_one_letter_code
_entity_poly.pdbx_strand_id
1 'polypeptide(L)'
;MKPDLTAEFAKLAPWIFQFRIDGRDYGGAISAVGDVRVERFFRFAPKAVTILELGSLEGAHTFILAQRPGVKRVLALEGRELNLRKARFVQELLQISNAQFEQANLEETNLAAFGKFDAVFCSGLMYHLPEPWKLISQLPALAPNLFIWTHYAAEADAKIVSEGLRGKIHLEGGPEEPLSGLSPTATWLTLDCLMALLTASGYQSVELIYDDPKHVNGPSATIGARRESP
;
A
#
# COMPACT_ATOMS: atom_id res chain seq x y z
N MET A 1 14.30 28.24 19.89
CA MET A 1 14.96 26.95 20.18
C MET A 1 14.33 25.93 19.19
N LYS A 2 15.14 25.24 18.37
CA LYS A 2 14.57 24.14 17.56
C LYS A 2 14.03 23.06 18.51
N PRO A 3 12.85 22.49 18.26
CA PRO A 3 12.31 21.43 19.10
C PRO A 3 13.29 20.22 19.13
N ASP A 4 13.35 19.55 20.27
CA ASP A 4 14.09 18.29 20.36
C ASP A 4 13.30 17.21 19.60
N LEU A 5 13.73 16.93 18.36
CA LEU A 5 13.07 15.96 17.51
C LEU A 5 13.01 14.55 18.13
N THR A 6 14.00 14.17 18.95
CA THR A 6 13.98 12.89 19.65
C THR A 6 12.78 12.79 20.59
N ALA A 7 12.53 13.85 21.35
CA ALA A 7 11.37 13.91 22.25
C ALA A 7 10.04 13.95 21.47
N GLU A 8 9.98 14.66 20.33
CA GLU A 8 8.76 14.71 19.50
C GLU A 8 8.45 13.35 18.86
N PHE A 9 9.45 12.64 18.33
CA PHE A 9 9.28 11.28 17.84
C PHE A 9 8.83 10.31 18.93
N ALA A 10 9.37 10.43 20.14
CA ALA A 10 9.01 9.58 21.27
C ALA A 10 7.52 9.72 21.66
N LYS A 11 6.92 10.90 21.51
CA LYS A 11 5.47 11.12 21.78
C LYS A 11 4.54 10.35 20.85
N LEU A 12 5.02 9.99 19.66
CA LEU A 12 4.26 9.27 18.63
C LEU A 12 4.67 7.79 18.51
N ALA A 13 5.54 7.31 19.39
CA ALA A 13 5.99 5.90 19.38
C ALA A 13 4.82 4.93 19.65
N PRO A 14 4.91 3.65 19.20
CA PRO A 14 6.05 3.06 18.48
C PRO A 14 6.04 3.45 16.99
N TRP A 15 7.21 3.40 16.35
CA TRP A 15 7.41 3.63 14.93
C TRP A 15 7.87 2.36 14.23
N ILE A 16 7.41 2.15 13.02
CA ILE A 16 7.87 1.07 12.13
C ILE A 16 9.00 1.58 11.24
N PHE A 17 8.75 2.70 10.55
CA PHE A 17 9.72 3.25 9.62
C PHE A 17 10.71 4.21 10.27
N GLN A 18 11.93 4.19 9.72
CA GLN A 18 13.00 5.13 10.02
C GLN A 18 12.95 6.28 9.00
N PHE A 19 13.12 7.50 9.50
CA PHE A 19 13.14 8.73 8.70
C PHE A 19 14.44 9.48 8.92
N ARG A 20 15.09 9.91 7.83
CA ARG A 20 16.31 10.70 7.89
C ARG A 20 15.99 12.19 7.76
N ILE A 21 16.26 12.96 8.82
CA ILE A 21 15.95 14.38 8.93
C ILE A 21 17.21 15.12 9.37
N ASP A 22 17.66 16.11 8.60
CA ASP A 22 18.89 16.89 8.85
C ASP A 22 20.11 15.99 9.12
N GLY A 23 20.21 14.86 8.38
CA GLY A 23 21.35 13.94 8.49
C GLY A 23 21.30 12.96 9.67
N ARG A 24 20.23 12.97 10.47
CA ARG A 24 20.01 12.04 11.60
C ARG A 24 18.81 11.14 11.33
N ASP A 25 18.85 9.95 11.89
CA ASP A 25 17.79 8.95 11.74
C ASP A 25 16.87 8.98 12.98
N TYR A 26 15.57 8.98 12.75
CA TYR A 26 14.50 9.01 13.75
C TYR A 26 13.43 7.96 13.43
N GLY A 27 12.65 7.58 14.41
CA GLY A 27 11.53 6.67 14.25
C GLY A 27 11.89 5.21 14.51
N GLY A 28 11.46 4.32 13.63
CA GLY A 28 11.62 2.87 13.76
C GLY A 28 12.93 2.32 13.19
N ALA A 29 12.91 1.01 12.88
CA ALA A 29 14.09 0.30 12.41
C ALA A 29 14.13 0.04 10.89
N ILE A 30 12.99 0.19 10.20
CA ILE A 30 12.85 -0.17 8.77
C ILE A 30 13.05 1.09 7.92
N SER A 31 14.07 1.10 7.05
CA SER A 31 14.24 2.14 6.05
C SER A 31 13.46 1.80 4.79
N ALA A 32 12.66 2.75 4.29
CA ALA A 32 12.05 2.64 2.96
C ALA A 32 12.97 3.18 1.84
N VAL A 33 14.11 3.78 2.18
CA VAL A 33 15.08 4.28 1.19
C VAL A 33 15.68 3.10 0.42
N GLY A 34 15.53 3.13 -0.91
CA GLY A 34 15.99 2.04 -1.77
C GLY A 34 15.04 0.83 -1.82
N ASP A 35 13.82 0.97 -1.33
CA ASP A 35 12.82 -0.10 -1.40
C ASP A 35 12.54 -0.47 -2.86
N VAL A 36 12.85 -1.71 -3.20
CA VAL A 36 12.73 -2.24 -4.56
C VAL A 36 11.28 -2.18 -5.10
N ARG A 37 10.27 -2.15 -4.23
CA ARG A 37 8.86 -2.04 -4.61
C ARG A 37 8.58 -0.69 -5.27
N VAL A 38 9.14 0.39 -4.75
CA VAL A 38 9.03 1.73 -5.35
C VAL A 38 9.76 1.80 -6.69
N GLU A 39 10.95 1.20 -6.80
CA GLU A 39 11.67 1.15 -8.07
C GLU A 39 10.93 0.31 -9.13
N ARG A 40 10.36 -0.82 -8.74
CA ARG A 40 9.51 -1.64 -9.62
C ARG A 40 8.26 -0.89 -10.07
N PHE A 41 7.62 -0.14 -9.17
CA PHE A 41 6.47 0.69 -9.50
C PHE A 41 6.81 1.71 -10.59
N PHE A 42 7.90 2.46 -10.47
CA PHE A 42 8.26 3.45 -11.48
C PHE A 42 8.79 2.84 -12.79
N ARG A 43 9.30 1.61 -12.79
CA ARG A 43 9.55 0.86 -14.03
C ARG A 43 8.25 0.44 -14.71
N PHE A 44 7.27 0.03 -13.92
CA PHE A 44 5.95 -0.34 -14.40
C PHE A 44 5.13 0.86 -14.87
N ALA A 45 5.06 1.95 -14.13
CA ALA A 45 4.31 3.16 -14.43
C ALA A 45 5.23 4.40 -14.54
N PRO A 46 6.16 4.46 -15.52
CA PRO A 46 7.22 5.49 -15.58
C PRO A 46 6.71 6.91 -15.84
N LYS A 47 5.47 7.05 -16.31
CA LYS A 47 4.84 8.33 -16.64
C LYS A 47 3.79 8.78 -15.60
N ALA A 48 3.68 8.07 -14.48
CA ALA A 48 2.73 8.44 -13.44
C ALA A 48 3.10 9.80 -12.82
N VAL A 49 2.18 10.76 -12.92
CA VAL A 49 2.28 12.13 -12.41
C VAL A 49 1.42 12.30 -11.16
N THR A 50 0.27 11.63 -11.13
CA THR A 50 -0.66 11.58 -10.01
C THR A 50 -0.79 10.15 -9.53
N ILE A 51 -0.56 9.93 -8.23
CA ILE A 51 -0.51 8.58 -7.64
C ILE A 51 -1.49 8.50 -6.48
N LEU A 52 -2.28 7.43 -6.43
CA LEU A 52 -3.06 7.04 -5.27
C LEU A 52 -2.31 5.93 -4.54
N GLU A 53 -1.92 6.16 -3.30
CA GLU A 53 -1.34 5.14 -2.43
C GLU A 53 -2.40 4.59 -1.48
N LEU A 54 -2.51 3.26 -1.42
CA LEU A 54 -3.45 2.56 -0.55
C LEU A 54 -2.70 1.89 0.59
N GLY A 55 -3.00 2.28 1.84
CA GLY A 55 -2.34 1.79 3.04
C GLY A 55 -0.96 2.41 3.23
N SER A 56 -0.91 3.72 3.51
CA SER A 56 0.37 4.46 3.59
C SER A 56 1.15 4.24 4.88
N LEU A 57 0.54 3.65 5.91
CA LEU A 57 1.12 3.52 7.25
C LEU A 57 1.65 4.89 7.75
N GLU A 58 2.94 5.00 8.04
CA GLU A 58 3.60 6.23 8.52
C GLU A 58 4.09 7.14 7.38
N GLY A 59 3.69 6.87 6.11
CA GLY A 59 3.98 7.70 4.94
C GLY A 59 5.37 7.51 4.31
N ALA A 60 6.13 6.49 4.70
CA ALA A 60 7.51 6.35 4.23
C ALA A 60 7.60 6.15 2.71
N HIS A 61 6.75 5.32 2.11
CA HIS A 61 6.67 5.19 0.65
C HIS A 61 6.08 6.45 0.01
N THR A 62 5.06 7.05 0.62
CA THR A 62 4.44 8.31 0.16
C THR A 62 5.48 9.37 -0.12
N PHE A 63 6.44 9.55 0.80
CA PHE A 63 7.47 10.58 0.66
C PHE A 63 8.44 10.28 -0.48
N ILE A 64 8.82 9.01 -0.66
CA ILE A 64 9.68 8.61 -1.78
C ILE A 64 8.95 8.76 -3.11
N LEU A 65 7.66 8.39 -3.18
CA LEU A 65 6.83 8.59 -4.35
C LEU A 65 6.72 10.08 -4.69
N ALA A 66 6.44 10.92 -3.70
CA ALA A 66 6.26 12.37 -3.86
C ALA A 66 7.55 13.10 -4.29
N GLN A 67 8.71 12.62 -3.85
CA GLN A 67 10.02 13.19 -4.21
C GLN A 67 10.52 12.75 -5.58
N ARG A 68 9.84 11.78 -6.25
CA ARG A 68 10.25 11.34 -7.58
C ARG A 68 10.08 12.47 -8.60
N PRO A 69 11.11 12.79 -9.41
CA PRO A 69 11.00 13.80 -10.47
C PRO A 69 9.81 13.50 -11.42
N GLY A 70 8.96 14.50 -11.64
CA GLY A 70 7.76 14.40 -12.47
C GLY A 70 6.47 14.09 -11.71
N VAL A 71 6.52 13.58 -10.48
CA VAL A 71 5.33 13.38 -9.65
C VAL A 71 4.83 14.71 -9.10
N LYS A 72 3.59 15.06 -9.39
CA LYS A 72 2.95 16.32 -8.98
C LYS A 72 2.02 16.14 -7.78
N ARG A 73 1.46 14.94 -7.59
CA ARG A 73 0.54 14.66 -6.50
C ARG A 73 0.60 13.21 -6.09
N VAL A 74 0.70 12.97 -4.78
CA VAL A 74 0.42 11.68 -4.16
C VAL A 74 -0.71 11.88 -3.17
N LEU A 75 -1.81 11.14 -3.33
CA LEU A 75 -2.84 11.01 -2.31
C LEU A 75 -2.63 9.67 -1.62
N ALA A 76 -2.43 9.69 -0.31
CA ALA A 76 -2.17 8.52 0.51
C ALA A 76 -3.37 8.27 1.45
N LEU A 77 -3.95 7.08 1.37
CA LEU A 77 -5.07 6.67 2.21
C LEU A 77 -4.57 5.74 3.32
N GLU A 78 -5.01 6.01 4.55
CA GLU A 78 -4.63 5.24 5.73
C GLU A 78 -5.82 5.13 6.69
N GLY A 79 -6.04 3.94 7.25
CA GLY A 79 -7.17 3.71 8.15
C GLY A 79 -6.95 4.20 9.58
N ARG A 80 -5.70 4.20 10.06
CA ARG A 80 -5.37 4.52 11.46
C ARG A 80 -4.99 5.99 11.62
N GLU A 81 -5.72 6.71 12.46
CA GLU A 81 -5.45 8.12 12.76
C GLU A 81 -4.03 8.34 13.34
N LEU A 82 -3.53 7.41 14.17
CA LEU A 82 -2.17 7.53 14.70
C LEU A 82 -1.12 7.51 13.57
N ASN A 83 -1.28 6.67 12.57
CA ASN A 83 -0.36 6.61 11.42
C ASN A 83 -0.42 7.90 10.61
N LEU A 84 -1.62 8.46 10.39
CA LEU A 84 -1.79 9.75 9.72
C LEU A 84 -1.13 10.90 10.49
N ARG A 85 -1.25 10.92 11.81
CA ARG A 85 -0.56 11.92 12.65
C ARG A 85 0.96 11.82 12.52
N LYS A 86 1.50 10.60 12.51
CA LYS A 86 2.92 10.34 12.28
C LYS A 86 3.36 10.80 10.89
N ALA A 87 2.60 10.43 9.85
CA ALA A 87 2.89 10.81 8.47
C ALA A 87 2.88 12.34 8.30
N ARG A 88 1.86 13.04 8.80
CA ARG A 88 1.78 14.51 8.73
C ARG A 88 2.92 15.19 9.47
N PHE A 89 3.29 14.68 10.67
CA PHE A 89 4.43 15.18 11.42
C PHE A 89 5.75 15.08 10.63
N VAL A 90 6.02 13.92 10.03
CA VAL A 90 7.23 13.73 9.20
C VAL A 90 7.14 14.55 7.90
N GLN A 91 5.97 14.66 7.30
CA GLN A 91 5.74 15.49 6.11
C GLN A 91 6.16 16.95 6.31
N GLU A 92 5.77 17.53 7.45
CA GLU A 92 6.16 18.89 7.83
C GLU A 92 7.68 19.04 7.96
N LEU A 93 8.35 18.09 8.63
CA LEU A 93 9.80 18.08 8.80
C LEU A 93 10.55 17.94 7.46
N LEU A 94 10.04 17.15 6.54
CA LEU A 94 10.61 16.94 5.21
C LEU A 94 10.19 18.01 4.20
N GLN A 95 9.27 18.90 4.55
CA GLN A 95 8.73 20.00 3.70
C GLN A 95 8.15 19.47 2.37
N ILE A 96 7.48 18.32 2.38
CA ILE A 96 6.87 17.71 1.19
C ILE A 96 5.47 18.28 0.99
N SER A 97 5.27 19.10 -0.05
CA SER A 97 4.01 19.80 -0.31
C SER A 97 3.07 19.08 -1.28
N ASN A 98 3.55 18.11 -2.07
CA ASN A 98 2.78 17.39 -3.09
C ASN A 98 2.25 16.03 -2.62
N ALA A 99 2.35 15.71 -1.32
CA ALA A 99 1.69 14.58 -0.68
C ALA A 99 0.48 15.08 0.13
N GLN A 100 -0.60 14.31 0.10
CA GLN A 100 -1.83 14.51 0.88
C GLN A 100 -2.17 13.22 1.60
N PHE A 101 -2.58 13.30 2.85
CA PHE A 101 -2.96 12.15 3.67
C PHE A 101 -4.42 12.28 4.09
N GLU A 102 -5.22 11.26 3.76
CA GLU A 102 -6.62 11.18 4.14
C GLU A 102 -6.94 9.89 4.88
N GLN A 103 -7.81 9.99 5.88
CA GLN A 103 -8.28 8.82 6.62
C GLN A 103 -9.33 8.08 5.82
N ALA A 104 -9.11 6.79 5.58
CA ALA A 104 -10.06 5.94 4.89
C ALA A 104 -9.95 4.49 5.35
N ASN A 105 -11.05 3.91 5.84
CA ASN A 105 -11.17 2.47 5.98
C ASN A 105 -11.42 1.85 4.60
N LEU A 106 -10.40 1.23 4.02
CA LEU A 106 -10.45 0.68 2.65
C LEU A 106 -11.33 -0.58 2.54
N GLU A 107 -11.82 -1.11 3.64
CA GLU A 107 -12.80 -2.20 3.67
C GLU A 107 -14.21 -1.69 3.29
N GLU A 108 -14.50 -0.41 3.53
CA GLU A 108 -15.84 0.18 3.42
C GLU A 108 -15.90 1.41 2.50
N THR A 109 -14.77 2.05 2.25
CA THR A 109 -14.73 3.35 1.55
C THR A 109 -15.06 3.21 0.07
N ASN A 110 -15.95 4.07 -0.41
CA ASN A 110 -16.15 4.28 -1.85
C ASN A 110 -15.03 5.17 -2.40
N LEU A 111 -14.10 4.56 -3.12
CA LEU A 111 -12.91 5.25 -3.64
C LEU A 111 -13.20 6.23 -4.78
N ALA A 112 -14.37 6.18 -5.41
CA ALA A 112 -14.74 7.12 -6.48
C ALA A 112 -14.74 8.59 -6.00
N ALA A 113 -14.92 8.82 -4.69
CA ALA A 113 -14.89 10.15 -4.09
C ALA A 113 -13.52 10.85 -4.21
N PHE A 114 -12.43 10.10 -4.36
CA PHE A 114 -11.06 10.65 -4.43
C PHE A 114 -10.64 11.05 -5.85
N GLY A 115 -11.47 10.77 -6.86
CA GLY A 115 -11.21 11.13 -8.25
C GLY A 115 -10.35 10.11 -9.00
N LYS A 116 -9.61 10.59 -10.00
CA LYS A 116 -8.80 9.75 -10.88
C LYS A 116 -7.31 10.06 -10.75
N PHE A 117 -6.50 9.03 -11.02
CA PHE A 117 -5.04 9.07 -10.94
C PHE A 117 -4.42 8.39 -12.16
N ASP A 118 -3.14 8.64 -12.39
CA ASP A 118 -2.38 7.93 -13.44
C ASP A 118 -2.03 6.51 -13.00
N ALA A 119 -1.82 6.32 -11.70
CA ALA A 119 -1.49 5.02 -11.13
C ALA A 119 -1.96 4.86 -9.68
N VAL A 120 -2.26 3.61 -9.30
CA VAL A 120 -2.43 3.17 -7.91
C VAL A 120 -1.20 2.41 -7.46
N PHE A 121 -0.65 2.78 -6.30
CA PHE A 121 0.39 2.05 -5.58
C PHE A 121 -0.24 1.38 -4.36
N CYS A 122 -0.33 0.04 -4.36
CA CYS A 122 -0.89 -0.77 -3.29
C CYS A 122 0.18 -1.75 -2.79
N SER A 123 0.95 -1.35 -1.81
CA SER A 123 2.07 -2.13 -1.31
C SER A 123 1.92 -2.45 0.17
N GLY A 124 1.68 -3.72 0.49
CA GLY A 124 1.58 -4.15 1.88
C GLY A 124 0.18 -4.00 2.49
N LEU A 125 -0.87 -3.93 1.66
CA LEU A 125 -2.24 -3.73 2.14
C LEU A 125 -3.18 -4.89 1.81
N MET A 126 -3.17 -5.38 0.57
CA MET A 126 -4.22 -6.25 0.03
C MET A 126 -4.47 -7.48 0.92
N TYR A 127 -3.41 -8.05 1.46
CA TYR A 127 -3.45 -9.24 2.30
C TYR A 127 -3.92 -8.97 3.75
N HIS A 128 -4.23 -7.73 4.10
CA HIS A 128 -4.84 -7.33 5.37
C HIS A 128 -6.35 -7.13 5.28
N LEU A 129 -6.93 -7.26 4.08
CA LEU A 129 -8.36 -7.04 3.89
C LEU A 129 -9.15 -8.34 4.07
N PRO A 130 -10.32 -8.31 4.76
CA PRO A 130 -11.20 -9.47 4.85
C PRO A 130 -11.81 -9.84 3.49
N GLU A 131 -12.12 -8.86 2.65
CA GLU A 131 -12.76 -9.03 1.36
C GLU A 131 -12.02 -8.23 0.26
N PRO A 132 -10.78 -8.61 -0.12
CA PRO A 132 -9.95 -7.84 -1.06
C PRO A 132 -10.61 -7.63 -2.43
N TRP A 133 -11.52 -8.50 -2.84
CA TRP A 133 -12.27 -8.37 -4.10
C TRP A 133 -13.15 -7.11 -4.14
N LYS A 134 -13.67 -6.64 -3.00
CA LYS A 134 -14.44 -5.40 -2.94
C LYS A 134 -13.59 -4.17 -3.28
N LEU A 135 -12.36 -4.12 -2.75
CA LEU A 135 -11.41 -3.08 -3.11
C LEU A 135 -11.01 -3.19 -4.58
N ILE A 136 -10.59 -4.38 -5.03
CA ILE A 136 -10.13 -4.63 -6.40
C ILE A 136 -11.17 -4.18 -7.44
N SER A 137 -12.45 -4.42 -7.20
CA SER A 137 -13.53 -4.04 -8.13
C SER A 137 -13.64 -2.53 -8.39
N GLN A 138 -13.14 -1.69 -7.49
CA GLN A 138 -13.18 -0.23 -7.61
C GLN A 138 -11.97 0.34 -8.37
N LEU A 139 -10.83 -0.35 -8.34
CA LEU A 139 -9.55 0.20 -8.79
C LEU A 139 -9.50 0.55 -10.29
N PRO A 140 -10.10 -0.22 -11.23
CA PRO A 140 -10.07 0.13 -12.65
C PRO A 140 -10.74 1.47 -12.99
N ALA A 141 -11.72 1.90 -12.18
CA ALA A 141 -12.37 3.20 -12.37
C ALA A 141 -11.49 4.38 -11.92
N LEU A 142 -10.47 4.12 -11.09
CA LEU A 142 -9.62 5.16 -10.49
C LEU A 142 -8.35 5.42 -11.30
N ALA A 143 -7.74 4.38 -11.83
CA ALA A 143 -6.47 4.51 -12.55
C ALA A 143 -6.29 3.43 -13.62
N PRO A 144 -5.62 3.76 -14.73
CA PRO A 144 -5.26 2.78 -15.76
C PRO A 144 -4.12 1.85 -15.33
N ASN A 145 -3.28 2.26 -14.39
CA ASN A 145 -2.15 1.48 -13.92
C ASN A 145 -2.33 1.13 -12.44
N LEU A 146 -2.23 -0.15 -12.12
CA LEU A 146 -2.28 -0.65 -10.75
C LEU A 146 -1.02 -1.48 -10.47
N PHE A 147 -0.31 -1.13 -9.42
CA PHE A 147 0.81 -1.89 -8.90
C PHE A 147 0.45 -2.43 -7.52
N ILE A 148 0.62 -3.74 -7.33
CA ILE A 148 0.35 -4.42 -6.07
C ILE A 148 1.62 -5.15 -5.62
N TRP A 149 2.00 -5.01 -4.35
CA TRP A 149 2.81 -5.98 -3.63
C TRP A 149 1.97 -6.58 -2.50
N THR A 150 1.86 -7.90 -2.46
CA THR A 150 0.98 -8.59 -1.51
C THR A 150 1.51 -9.98 -1.15
N HIS A 151 1.10 -10.48 0.01
CA HIS A 151 1.14 -11.93 0.29
C HIS A 151 -0.01 -12.64 -0.39
N TYR A 152 0.17 -13.93 -0.66
CA TYR A 152 -0.85 -14.80 -1.24
C TYR A 152 -0.86 -16.18 -0.56
N ALA A 153 -1.96 -16.93 -0.72
CA ALA A 153 -2.08 -18.29 -0.19
C ALA A 153 -1.41 -19.30 -1.13
N ALA A 154 -0.59 -20.20 -0.59
CA ALA A 154 -0.14 -21.35 -1.34
C ALA A 154 -1.34 -22.25 -1.71
N GLU A 155 -1.31 -22.87 -2.89
CA GLU A 155 -2.40 -23.71 -3.37
C GLU A 155 -2.74 -24.87 -2.40
N ALA A 156 -1.73 -25.42 -1.72
CA ALA A 156 -1.88 -26.50 -0.75
C ALA A 156 -2.73 -26.08 0.48
N ASP A 157 -2.72 -24.78 0.84
CA ASP A 157 -3.43 -24.26 2.00
C ASP A 157 -4.78 -23.62 1.62
N ALA A 158 -5.05 -23.51 0.30
CA ALA A 158 -6.20 -22.77 -0.19
C ALA A 158 -7.49 -23.57 -0.13
N LYS A 159 -8.56 -22.87 0.27
CA LYS A 159 -9.94 -23.35 0.27
C LYS A 159 -10.82 -22.35 -0.48
N ILE A 160 -12.08 -22.68 -0.70
CA ILE A 160 -13.07 -21.71 -1.16
C ILE A 160 -13.32 -20.72 -0.01
N VAL A 161 -13.04 -19.45 -0.24
CA VAL A 161 -13.21 -18.35 0.75
C VAL A 161 -14.39 -17.46 0.41
N SER A 162 -14.78 -17.43 -0.86
CA SER A 162 -15.98 -16.76 -1.38
C SER A 162 -16.38 -17.44 -2.68
N GLU A 163 -17.51 -17.05 -3.29
CA GLU A 163 -18.01 -17.63 -4.54
C GLU A 163 -16.93 -17.56 -5.64
N GLY A 164 -16.46 -18.72 -6.10
CA GLY A 164 -15.42 -18.84 -7.14
C GLY A 164 -14.02 -18.41 -6.73
N LEU A 165 -13.79 -17.96 -5.49
CA LEU A 165 -12.50 -17.48 -5.01
C LEU A 165 -11.82 -18.50 -4.09
N ARG A 166 -10.54 -18.77 -4.37
CA ARG A 166 -9.70 -19.65 -3.56
C ARG A 166 -8.65 -18.86 -2.79
N GLY A 167 -8.46 -19.23 -1.54
CA GLY A 167 -7.52 -18.57 -0.66
C GLY A 167 -7.52 -19.18 0.73
N LYS A 168 -6.94 -18.49 1.70
CA LYS A 168 -6.99 -18.84 3.12
C LYS A 168 -7.42 -17.63 3.96
N ILE A 169 -8.08 -17.89 5.06
CA ILE A 169 -8.29 -16.88 6.09
C ILE A 169 -7.02 -16.77 6.94
N HIS A 170 -6.57 -15.54 7.12
CA HIS A 170 -5.46 -15.18 7.98
C HIS A 170 -6.01 -14.46 9.22
N LEU A 171 -5.49 -14.79 10.41
CA LEU A 171 -5.84 -14.09 11.64
C LEU A 171 -4.91 -12.89 11.79
N GLU A 172 -5.49 -11.72 11.95
CA GLU A 172 -4.75 -10.48 12.20
C GLU A 172 -4.36 -10.36 13.68
N GLY A 173 -3.26 -9.63 13.96
CA GLY A 173 -2.76 -9.44 15.32
C GLY A 173 -3.62 -8.50 16.19
N GLY A 174 -4.62 -7.86 15.59
CA GLY A 174 -5.53 -6.94 16.28
C GLY A 174 -5.12 -5.46 16.19
N PRO A 175 -5.93 -4.57 16.78
CA PRO A 175 -5.79 -3.12 16.62
C PRO A 175 -4.49 -2.53 17.21
N GLU A 176 -3.93 -3.21 18.21
CA GLU A 176 -2.69 -2.77 18.88
C GLU A 176 -1.42 -3.18 18.09
N GLU A 177 -1.54 -4.12 17.15
CA GLU A 177 -0.41 -4.54 16.31
C GLU A 177 -0.25 -3.57 15.14
N PRO A 178 0.87 -2.83 15.04
CA PRO A 178 1.02 -1.74 14.06
C PRO A 178 0.92 -2.17 12.60
N LEU A 179 1.31 -3.42 12.29
CA LEU A 179 1.30 -3.98 10.94
C LEU A 179 0.10 -4.89 10.66
N SER A 180 -0.91 -4.89 11.51
CA SER A 180 -2.13 -5.68 11.34
C SER A 180 -3.19 -4.93 10.54
N GLY A 181 -4.13 -5.65 9.93
CA GLY A 181 -5.35 -5.09 9.35
C GLY A 181 -6.25 -4.41 10.38
N LEU A 182 -7.33 -3.78 9.92
CA LEU A 182 -8.34 -3.17 10.79
C LEU A 182 -9.34 -4.20 11.31
N SER A 183 -9.63 -5.21 10.50
CA SER A 183 -10.49 -6.35 10.86
C SER A 183 -9.70 -7.46 11.55
N PRO A 184 -10.35 -8.34 12.36
CA PRO A 184 -9.68 -9.43 13.05
C PRO A 184 -9.18 -10.54 12.12
N THR A 185 -9.64 -10.55 10.88
CA THR A 185 -9.25 -11.53 9.86
C THR A 185 -9.02 -10.87 8.52
N ALA A 186 -8.16 -11.46 7.72
CA ALA A 186 -7.92 -11.09 6.33
C ALA A 186 -8.06 -12.32 5.42
N THR A 187 -8.21 -12.10 4.12
CA THR A 187 -8.24 -13.16 3.12
C THR A 187 -7.01 -13.06 2.21
N TRP A 188 -6.16 -14.07 2.26
CA TRP A 188 -5.07 -14.24 1.31
C TRP A 188 -5.58 -15.08 0.14
N LEU A 189 -5.82 -14.48 -1.01
CA LEU A 189 -6.17 -15.20 -2.23
C LEU A 189 -4.98 -15.99 -2.75
N THR A 190 -5.21 -17.06 -3.52
CA THR A 190 -4.13 -17.68 -4.29
C THR A 190 -3.67 -16.72 -5.39
N LEU A 191 -2.43 -16.86 -5.85
CA LEU A 191 -1.87 -15.98 -6.88
C LEU A 191 -2.70 -16.01 -8.17
N ASP A 192 -3.07 -17.20 -8.64
CA ASP A 192 -3.89 -17.38 -9.83
C ASP A 192 -5.27 -16.73 -9.67
N CYS A 193 -5.90 -16.89 -8.50
CA CYS A 193 -7.18 -16.29 -8.20
C CYS A 193 -7.10 -14.76 -8.19
N LEU A 194 -6.04 -14.20 -7.59
CA LEU A 194 -5.82 -12.75 -7.57
C LEU A 194 -5.61 -12.19 -8.98
N MET A 195 -4.80 -12.82 -9.82
CA MET A 195 -4.57 -12.39 -11.20
C MET A 195 -5.83 -12.49 -12.06
N ALA A 196 -6.59 -13.59 -11.92
CA ALA A 196 -7.86 -13.75 -12.61
C ALA A 196 -8.89 -12.68 -12.18
N LEU A 197 -8.94 -12.36 -10.89
CA LEU A 197 -9.83 -11.33 -10.34
C LEU A 197 -9.48 -9.94 -10.88
N LEU A 198 -8.20 -9.59 -10.99
CA LEU A 198 -7.76 -8.34 -11.61
C LEU A 198 -8.20 -8.24 -13.07
N THR A 199 -8.06 -9.33 -13.82
CA THR A 199 -8.54 -9.39 -15.21
C THR A 199 -10.07 -9.22 -15.28
N ALA A 200 -10.80 -9.95 -14.46
CA ALA A 200 -12.26 -9.88 -14.40
C ALA A 200 -12.78 -8.50 -13.97
N SER A 201 -12.01 -7.77 -13.15
CA SER A 201 -12.37 -6.42 -12.73
C SER A 201 -12.22 -5.36 -13.81
N GLY A 202 -11.54 -5.65 -14.94
CA GLY A 202 -11.43 -4.76 -16.09
C GLY A 202 -10.03 -4.31 -16.48
N TYR A 203 -8.96 -4.91 -15.91
CA TYR A 203 -7.59 -4.72 -16.40
C TYR A 203 -7.32 -5.69 -17.57
N GLN A 204 -6.94 -5.18 -18.74
CA GLN A 204 -6.69 -5.99 -19.94
C GLN A 204 -5.32 -6.70 -19.91
N SER A 205 -4.35 -6.16 -19.20
CA SER A 205 -3.03 -6.76 -19.03
C SER A 205 -2.73 -6.91 -17.55
N VAL A 206 -2.50 -8.14 -17.11
CA VAL A 206 -2.08 -8.46 -15.73
C VAL A 206 -0.78 -9.24 -15.81
N GLU A 207 0.30 -8.71 -15.26
CA GLU A 207 1.64 -9.30 -15.30
C GLU A 207 2.17 -9.58 -13.90
N LEU A 208 2.77 -10.74 -13.71
CA LEU A 208 3.56 -11.08 -12.52
C LEU A 208 4.96 -10.49 -12.69
N ILE A 209 5.23 -9.37 -12.02
CA ILE A 209 6.52 -8.67 -12.09
C ILE A 209 7.59 -9.41 -11.28
N TYR A 210 7.20 -9.96 -10.13
CA TYR A 210 8.10 -10.71 -9.24
C TYR A 210 7.31 -11.64 -8.36
N ASP A 211 7.84 -12.85 -8.14
CA ASP A 211 7.30 -13.84 -7.23
C ASP A 211 8.38 -14.27 -6.21
N ASP A 212 8.01 -14.30 -4.94
CA ASP A 212 8.82 -14.83 -3.86
C ASP A 212 8.01 -15.86 -3.04
N PRO A 213 7.93 -17.11 -3.52
CA PRO A 213 7.17 -18.14 -2.84
C PRO A 213 7.78 -18.59 -1.51
N LYS A 214 9.01 -18.14 -1.21
CA LYS A 214 9.75 -18.45 0.04
C LYS A 214 9.97 -17.23 0.93
N HIS A 215 9.20 -16.16 0.73
CA HIS A 215 9.29 -14.98 1.59
C HIS A 215 9.04 -15.36 3.05
N VAL A 216 9.80 -14.76 3.97
CA VAL A 216 9.84 -15.12 5.40
C VAL A 216 8.47 -15.07 6.09
N ASN A 217 7.59 -14.16 5.67
CA ASN A 217 6.24 -14.00 6.23
C ASN A 217 5.13 -14.70 5.40
N GLY A 218 5.50 -15.63 4.54
CA GLY A 218 4.61 -16.33 3.60
C GLY A 218 4.79 -15.85 2.16
N PRO A 219 4.35 -16.64 1.17
CA PRO A 219 4.53 -16.32 -0.25
C PRO A 219 4.11 -14.90 -0.57
N SER A 220 4.88 -14.19 -1.39
CA SER A 220 4.59 -12.80 -1.79
C SER A 220 4.81 -12.57 -3.28
N ALA A 221 4.01 -11.69 -3.85
CA ALA A 221 4.09 -11.35 -5.26
C ALA A 221 4.03 -9.83 -5.50
N THR A 222 4.69 -9.41 -6.58
CA THR A 222 4.51 -8.08 -7.17
C THR A 222 3.77 -8.23 -8.49
N ILE A 223 2.63 -7.57 -8.62
CA ILE A 223 1.75 -7.66 -9.77
C ILE A 223 1.55 -6.26 -10.35
N GLY A 224 1.65 -6.17 -11.67
CA GLY A 224 1.26 -5.00 -12.44
C GLY A 224 -0.02 -5.28 -13.22
N ALA A 225 -0.99 -4.37 -13.16
CA ALA A 225 -2.21 -4.48 -13.96
C ALA A 225 -2.46 -3.18 -14.73
N ARG A 226 -2.78 -3.30 -16.03
CA ARG A 226 -3.03 -2.15 -16.91
C ARG A 226 -4.40 -2.26 -17.56
N ARG A 227 -5.04 -1.12 -17.62
CA ARG A 227 -6.23 -0.91 -18.44
C ARG A 227 -5.83 -0.01 -19.60
N GLU A 228 -6.17 -0.40 -20.82
CA GLU A 228 -6.01 0.46 -21.98
C GLU A 228 -6.87 1.71 -21.79
N SER A 229 -6.28 2.87 -22.10
CA SER A 229 -7.07 4.11 -22.16
C SER A 229 -8.05 4.01 -23.33
N PRO A 230 -9.31 4.41 -23.14
CA PRO A 230 -10.28 4.44 -24.22
C PRO A 230 -9.86 5.40 -25.34
#